data_9cac503ccc8480acd96ebb973a90492d
#
_entry.id   9cac503ccc8480acd96ebb973a90492d
#
_cell.length_a   1.000
_cell.length_b   1.000
_cell.length_c   1.000
_cell.angle_alpha   90.00
_cell.angle_beta   90.00
_cell.angle_gamma   90.00
#
_symmetry.space_group_name_H-M   'P 1'
#
loop_
_entity.id
_entity.type
_entity.pdbx_description
1 polymer ?
#
loop_
_entity_poly.entity_id
_entity_poly.type
_entity_poly.pdbx_seq_one_letter_code
_entity_poly.pdbx_strand_id
1 'polypeptide(L)'
;LIGRAAGITRSMITYYGPIWRRGRMEAFYRQFLNPGDWAFDIGAHVGNRVRVFRRIGVRVIAVEPQPDFVALLRLLYGRDPGVSIEASGVAAEPGEGKLHLSTRTPTVSTFADSWMDDVQTDKRFQRIRWDSVLSVPLVSLDELIARYGEPQFCKIDVEGFEYEVLGGLNQPLAALSFEYIPVAISRAVACVERISALGDYRFRHSRVETHRWADSSWLEPRSMIDILNSLPTDDDRSGDIYAVRADRLSARQ
;
A
#
# COMPACT_ATOMS: atom_id res chain seq x y z
N LEU A 1 -13.17 -14.09 18.94
CA LEU A 1 -14.02 -14.15 17.72
C LEU A 1 -14.87 -12.87 17.53
N ILE A 2 -15.61 -12.40 18.55
CA ILE A 2 -16.50 -11.23 18.44
C ILE A 2 -15.72 -9.94 18.08
N GLY A 3 -14.55 -9.69 18.68
CA GLY A 3 -13.73 -8.50 18.42
C GLY A 3 -13.18 -8.44 16.98
N ARG A 4 -12.75 -9.58 16.43
CA ARG A 4 -12.24 -9.69 15.06
C ARG A 4 -13.34 -9.45 14.03
N ALA A 5 -14.53 -10.06 14.21
CA ALA A 5 -15.68 -9.84 13.33
C ALA A 5 -16.12 -8.37 13.31
N ALA A 6 -16.14 -7.71 14.48
CA ALA A 6 -16.45 -6.29 14.59
C ALA A 6 -15.41 -5.40 13.88
N GLY A 7 -14.11 -5.73 13.97
CA GLY A 7 -13.04 -5.03 13.26
C GLY A 7 -13.20 -5.12 11.74
N ILE A 8 -13.42 -6.32 11.20
CA ILE A 8 -13.68 -6.54 9.76
C ILE A 8 -14.91 -5.76 9.29
N THR A 9 -16.03 -5.85 10.04
CA THR A 9 -17.26 -5.11 9.71
C THR A 9 -17.01 -3.61 9.66
N ARG A 10 -16.29 -3.07 10.64
CA ARG A 10 -15.91 -1.64 10.67
C ARG A 10 -15.08 -1.27 9.44
N SER A 11 -14.06 -2.05 9.09
CA SER A 11 -13.26 -1.86 7.90
C SER A 11 -14.11 -1.88 6.64
N MET A 12 -15.02 -2.85 6.50
CA MET A 12 -15.96 -2.93 5.38
C MET A 12 -16.82 -1.67 5.25
N ILE A 13 -17.40 -1.18 6.35
CA ILE A 13 -18.23 0.04 6.34
C ILE A 13 -17.38 1.25 5.94
N THR A 14 -16.16 1.37 6.48
CA THR A 14 -15.26 2.49 6.21
C THR A 14 -14.87 2.56 4.73
N TYR A 15 -14.47 1.43 4.14
CA TYR A 15 -13.90 1.39 2.80
C TYR A 15 -14.92 1.14 1.68
N TYR A 16 -16.06 0.51 1.99
CA TYR A 16 -17.11 0.23 1.01
C TYR A 16 -18.34 1.17 1.10
N GLY A 17 -18.49 1.92 2.19
CA GLY A 17 -19.66 2.78 2.43
C GLY A 17 -19.88 3.89 1.39
N PRO A 18 -18.94 4.81 1.19
CA PRO A 18 -19.15 6.01 0.37
C PRO A 18 -19.08 5.72 -1.13
N ILE A 19 -20.22 5.68 -1.82
CA ILE A 19 -20.30 5.38 -3.27
C ILE A 19 -19.56 6.42 -4.12
N TRP A 20 -19.61 7.71 -3.76
CA TRP A 20 -18.94 8.79 -4.49
C TRP A 20 -17.40 8.75 -4.44
N ARG A 21 -16.81 8.16 -3.40
CA ARG A 21 -15.36 7.96 -3.31
C ARG A 21 -14.86 6.98 -4.38
N ARG A 22 -15.69 6.01 -4.78
CA ARG A 22 -15.34 4.95 -5.75
C ARG A 22 -15.03 5.50 -7.13
N GLY A 23 -15.91 6.35 -7.67
CA GLY A 23 -15.71 6.96 -9.00
C GLY A 23 -14.45 7.82 -9.06
N ARG A 24 -14.14 8.53 -7.96
CA ARG A 24 -12.92 9.34 -7.88
C ARG A 24 -11.67 8.47 -7.85
N MET A 25 -11.67 7.41 -7.04
CA MET A 25 -10.55 6.46 -6.97
C MET A 25 -10.33 5.78 -8.31
N GLU A 26 -11.39 5.35 -9.00
CA GLU A 26 -11.30 4.76 -10.34
C GLU A 26 -10.71 5.75 -11.35
N ALA A 27 -11.22 6.97 -11.42
CA ALA A 27 -10.69 8.03 -12.30
C ALA A 27 -9.21 8.35 -11.99
N PHE A 28 -8.84 8.32 -10.71
CA PHE A 28 -7.47 8.56 -10.28
C PHE A 28 -6.53 7.45 -10.75
N TYR A 29 -6.87 6.17 -10.55
CA TYR A 29 -6.00 5.05 -10.95
C TYR A 29 -5.95 4.83 -12.47
N ARG A 30 -6.93 5.33 -13.25
CA ARG A 30 -6.86 5.36 -14.72
C ARG A 30 -5.72 6.22 -15.26
N GLN A 31 -5.06 7.03 -14.44
CA GLN A 31 -3.82 7.71 -14.79
C GLN A 31 -2.63 6.75 -14.89
N PHE A 32 -2.70 5.57 -14.29
CA PHE A 32 -1.63 4.57 -14.25
C PHE A 32 -1.98 3.30 -14.99
N LEU A 33 -3.28 2.94 -15.03
CA LEU A 33 -3.79 1.63 -15.40
C LEU A 33 -4.80 1.68 -16.53
N ASN A 34 -4.67 0.74 -17.46
CA ASN A 34 -5.60 0.49 -18.56
C ASN A 34 -6.23 -0.92 -18.43
N PRO A 35 -7.35 -1.19 -19.11
CA PRO A 35 -7.89 -2.53 -19.21
C PRO A 35 -6.85 -3.52 -19.74
N GLY A 36 -6.73 -4.68 -19.08
CA GLY A 36 -5.76 -5.72 -19.44
C GLY A 36 -4.43 -5.64 -18.71
N ASP A 37 -4.09 -4.50 -18.09
CA ASP A 37 -2.87 -4.35 -17.28
C ASP A 37 -2.87 -5.27 -16.05
N TRP A 38 -1.69 -5.40 -15.44
CA TRP A 38 -1.49 -6.03 -14.16
C TRP A 38 -1.24 -4.99 -13.08
N ALA A 39 -1.80 -5.22 -11.88
CA ALA A 39 -1.49 -4.44 -10.70
C ALA A 39 -1.23 -5.35 -9.50
N PHE A 40 -0.28 -4.95 -8.66
CA PHE A 40 -0.09 -5.54 -7.34
C PHE A 40 -0.72 -4.64 -6.28
N ASP A 41 -1.48 -5.25 -5.36
CA ASP A 41 -2.09 -4.60 -4.19
C ASP A 41 -1.49 -5.27 -2.95
N ILE A 42 -0.39 -4.69 -2.45
CA ILE A 42 0.37 -5.19 -1.31
C ILE A 42 -0.24 -4.60 -0.04
N GLY A 43 -0.77 -5.46 0.84
CA GLY A 43 -1.64 -5.07 1.94
C GLY A 43 -3.08 -4.88 1.47
N ALA A 44 -3.62 -5.87 0.75
CA ALA A 44 -4.93 -5.76 0.09
C ALA A 44 -6.11 -5.60 1.05
N HIS A 45 -5.95 -5.98 2.32
CA HIS A 45 -6.91 -5.81 3.40
C HIS A 45 -8.33 -6.29 3.01
N VAL A 46 -9.34 -5.41 3.01
CA VAL A 46 -10.72 -5.75 2.59
C VAL A 46 -10.93 -5.76 1.07
N GLY A 47 -9.91 -5.45 0.27
CA GLY A 47 -9.96 -5.49 -1.20
C GLY A 47 -10.65 -4.28 -1.85
N ASN A 48 -10.64 -3.12 -1.21
CA ASN A 48 -11.21 -1.90 -1.78
C ASN A 48 -10.48 -1.46 -3.05
N ARG A 49 -9.13 -1.56 -3.10
CA ARG A 49 -8.30 -1.32 -4.30
C ARG A 49 -8.52 -2.42 -5.34
N VAL A 50 -8.52 -3.69 -4.93
CA VAL A 50 -8.85 -4.83 -5.81
C VAL A 50 -10.13 -4.56 -6.59
N ARG A 51 -11.20 -4.12 -5.90
CA ARG A 51 -12.48 -3.78 -6.53
C ARG A 51 -12.35 -2.69 -7.59
N VAL A 52 -11.59 -1.64 -7.32
CA VAL A 52 -11.41 -0.52 -8.25
C VAL A 52 -10.59 -0.96 -9.45
N PHE A 53 -9.50 -1.66 -9.25
CA PHE A 53 -8.66 -2.18 -10.34
C PHE A 53 -9.45 -3.14 -11.25
N ARG A 54 -10.27 -4.02 -10.67
CA ARG A 54 -11.14 -4.90 -11.46
C ARG A 54 -12.19 -4.14 -12.27
N ARG A 55 -12.73 -3.03 -11.76
CA ARG A 55 -13.63 -2.16 -12.53
C ARG A 55 -12.96 -1.45 -13.69
N ILE A 56 -11.68 -1.13 -13.57
CA ILE A 56 -10.87 -0.61 -14.67
C ILE A 56 -10.62 -1.70 -15.72
N GLY A 57 -10.74 -2.98 -15.37
CA GLY A 57 -10.42 -4.12 -16.24
C GLY A 57 -9.00 -4.66 -16.03
N VAL A 58 -8.35 -4.30 -14.93
CA VAL A 58 -6.99 -4.70 -14.55
C VAL A 58 -7.00 -6.08 -13.90
N ARG A 59 -5.99 -6.90 -14.16
CA ARG A 59 -5.72 -8.12 -13.39
C ARG A 59 -4.97 -7.77 -12.11
N VAL A 60 -5.35 -8.38 -10.98
CA VAL A 60 -4.85 -7.98 -9.66
C VAL A 60 -4.22 -9.15 -8.94
N ILE A 61 -3.01 -8.93 -8.43
CA ILE A 61 -2.41 -9.78 -7.42
C ILE A 61 -2.63 -9.09 -6.08
N ALA A 62 -3.55 -9.64 -5.29
CA ALA A 62 -3.90 -9.15 -3.95
C ALA A 62 -3.08 -9.91 -2.91
N VAL A 63 -2.14 -9.22 -2.26
CA VAL A 63 -1.26 -9.81 -1.25
C VAL A 63 -1.71 -9.37 0.12
N GLU A 64 -2.03 -10.33 1.00
CA GLU A 64 -2.55 -10.06 2.33
C GLU A 64 -2.10 -11.17 3.31
N PRO A 65 -1.40 -10.83 4.41
CA PRO A 65 -0.92 -11.82 5.36
C PRO A 65 -1.98 -12.28 6.38
N GLN A 66 -3.00 -11.45 6.68
CA GLN A 66 -3.97 -11.75 7.74
C GLN A 66 -5.01 -12.78 7.28
N PRO A 67 -5.14 -13.96 7.94
CA PRO A 67 -6.04 -15.04 7.49
C PRO A 67 -7.50 -14.62 7.36
N ASP A 68 -7.97 -13.72 8.24
CA ASP A 68 -9.35 -13.24 8.22
C ASP A 68 -9.64 -12.42 6.96
N PHE A 69 -8.70 -11.56 6.52
CA PHE A 69 -8.83 -10.81 5.28
C PHE A 69 -8.58 -11.67 4.05
N VAL A 70 -7.67 -12.64 4.12
CA VAL A 70 -7.50 -13.64 3.06
C VAL A 70 -8.80 -14.41 2.83
N ALA A 71 -9.48 -14.84 3.90
CA ALA A 71 -10.77 -15.52 3.80
C ALA A 71 -11.85 -14.59 3.18
N LEU A 72 -11.88 -13.31 3.56
CA LEU A 72 -12.77 -12.31 2.98
C LEU A 72 -12.47 -12.08 1.49
N LEU A 73 -11.21 -11.90 1.12
CA LEU A 73 -10.80 -11.73 -0.28
C LEU A 73 -11.19 -12.95 -1.12
N ARG A 74 -10.99 -14.17 -0.62
CA ARG A 74 -11.42 -15.40 -1.27
C ARG A 74 -12.93 -15.48 -1.44
N LEU A 75 -13.69 -15.03 -0.44
CA LEU A 75 -15.15 -14.95 -0.53
C LEU A 75 -15.61 -13.96 -1.61
N LEU A 76 -14.99 -12.80 -1.69
CA LEU A 76 -15.38 -11.72 -2.60
C LEU A 76 -14.86 -11.93 -4.04
N TYR A 77 -13.64 -12.44 -4.20
CA TYR A 77 -12.93 -12.47 -5.47
C TYR A 77 -12.42 -13.85 -5.88
N GLY A 78 -12.56 -14.89 -5.06
CA GLY A 78 -12.01 -16.22 -5.36
C GLY A 78 -12.57 -16.89 -6.61
N ARG A 79 -13.66 -16.36 -7.20
CA ARG A 79 -14.22 -16.79 -8.47
C ARG A 79 -13.92 -15.86 -9.65
N ASP A 80 -13.25 -14.72 -9.39
CA ASP A 80 -12.86 -13.79 -10.44
C ASP A 80 -11.51 -14.24 -11.04
N PRO A 81 -11.47 -14.66 -12.32
CA PRO A 81 -10.23 -15.14 -12.96
C PRO A 81 -9.19 -14.02 -13.14
N GLY A 82 -9.56 -12.77 -12.92
CA GLY A 82 -8.66 -11.63 -12.96
C GLY A 82 -8.07 -11.26 -11.60
N VAL A 83 -8.29 -12.07 -10.54
CA VAL A 83 -7.72 -11.84 -9.21
C VAL A 83 -7.00 -13.08 -8.72
N SER A 84 -5.73 -12.91 -8.37
CA SER A 84 -4.96 -13.90 -7.63
C SER A 84 -4.76 -13.40 -6.20
N ILE A 85 -4.92 -14.29 -5.22
CA ILE A 85 -4.82 -13.95 -3.79
C ILE A 85 -3.61 -14.68 -3.22
N GLU A 86 -2.60 -13.92 -2.78
CA GLU A 86 -1.41 -14.39 -2.09
C GLU A 86 -1.56 -14.20 -0.59
N ALA A 87 -1.56 -15.31 0.15
CA ALA A 87 -1.69 -15.31 1.61
C ALA A 87 -0.30 -15.22 2.28
N SER A 88 0.39 -14.09 2.06
CA SER A 88 1.75 -13.86 2.55
C SER A 88 1.95 -12.38 2.90
N GLY A 89 2.97 -12.08 3.69
CA GLY A 89 3.56 -10.75 3.75
C GLY A 89 4.56 -10.55 2.63
N VAL A 90 4.99 -9.29 2.42
CA VAL A 90 6.08 -8.95 1.49
C VAL A 90 7.20 -8.30 2.27
N ALA A 91 8.44 -8.72 1.99
CA ALA A 91 9.65 -8.22 2.64
C ALA A 91 10.84 -8.19 1.66
N ALA A 92 12.00 -7.74 2.14
CA ALA A 92 13.22 -7.74 1.34
C ALA A 92 13.65 -9.15 0.93
N GLU A 93 13.49 -10.13 1.81
CA GLU A 93 13.89 -11.51 1.59
C GLU A 93 12.69 -12.45 1.89
N PRO A 94 12.55 -13.56 1.13
CA PRO A 94 11.55 -14.57 1.45
C PRO A 94 11.86 -15.28 2.77
N GLY A 95 10.82 -15.82 3.42
CA GLY A 95 10.98 -16.54 4.69
C GLY A 95 9.72 -16.57 5.52
N GLU A 96 9.87 -16.43 6.84
CA GLU A 96 8.78 -16.28 7.81
C GLU A 96 8.91 -14.96 8.56
N GLY A 97 7.80 -14.26 8.75
CA GLY A 97 7.71 -13.01 9.50
C GLY A 97 6.73 -13.07 10.66
N LYS A 98 6.97 -12.27 11.67
CA LYS A 98 6.07 -12.09 12.81
C LYS A 98 5.17 -10.88 12.54
N LEU A 99 3.92 -11.13 12.22
CA LEU A 99 2.92 -10.09 12.04
C LEU A 99 2.28 -9.75 13.39
N HIS A 100 2.44 -8.51 13.83
CA HIS A 100 1.79 -7.97 15.01
C HIS A 100 0.36 -7.54 14.67
N LEU A 101 -0.60 -8.17 15.32
CA LEU A 101 -2.03 -7.96 15.07
C LEU A 101 -2.65 -7.09 16.15
N SER A 102 -3.44 -6.10 15.74
CA SER A 102 -4.39 -5.43 16.63
C SER A 102 -5.78 -6.00 16.39
N THR A 103 -6.28 -6.82 17.34
CA THR A 103 -7.57 -7.50 17.16
C THR A 103 -8.76 -6.54 17.09
N ARG A 104 -8.64 -5.34 17.68
CA ARG A 104 -9.67 -4.29 17.64
C ARG A 104 -9.56 -3.35 16.45
N THR A 105 -8.35 -3.19 15.92
CA THR A 105 -8.06 -2.29 14.80
C THR A 105 -7.14 -3.02 13.81
N PRO A 106 -7.66 -4.04 13.11
CA PRO A 106 -6.83 -4.91 12.27
C PRO A 106 -6.17 -4.19 11.08
N THR A 107 -6.62 -2.97 10.77
CA THR A 107 -6.01 -2.09 9.75
C THR A 107 -4.59 -1.67 10.07
N VAL A 108 -4.17 -1.66 11.33
CA VAL A 108 -2.84 -1.23 11.77
C VAL A 108 -1.95 -2.43 12.17
N SER A 109 -2.20 -3.60 11.60
CA SER A 109 -1.32 -4.75 11.79
C SER A 109 -0.06 -4.58 10.97
N THR A 110 1.11 -4.86 11.57
CA THR A 110 2.41 -4.54 10.99
C THR A 110 3.47 -5.61 11.28
N PHE A 111 4.50 -5.66 10.44
CA PHE A 111 5.74 -6.40 10.69
C PHE A 111 6.83 -5.52 11.33
N ALA A 112 6.62 -4.22 11.43
CA ALA A 112 7.63 -3.24 11.83
C ALA A 112 7.56 -2.94 13.33
N ASP A 113 8.38 -3.63 14.14
CA ASP A 113 8.47 -3.38 15.59
C ASP A 113 8.78 -1.91 15.89
N SER A 114 9.75 -1.33 15.20
CA SER A 114 10.16 0.06 15.41
C SER A 114 9.09 1.08 15.00
N TRP A 115 8.25 0.75 14.01
CA TRP A 115 7.12 1.60 13.64
C TRP A 115 6.06 1.65 14.76
N MET A 116 5.83 0.54 15.46
CA MET A 116 4.91 0.54 16.60
C MET A 116 5.34 1.52 17.67
N ASP A 117 6.65 1.64 17.93
CA ASP A 117 7.21 2.60 18.87
C ASP A 117 7.07 4.04 18.36
N ASP A 118 7.39 4.27 17.08
CA ASP A 118 7.29 5.59 16.44
C ASP A 118 5.86 6.15 16.53
N VAL A 119 4.84 5.34 16.19
CA VAL A 119 3.45 5.80 16.14
C VAL A 119 2.79 5.90 17.51
N GLN A 120 3.30 5.28 18.56
CA GLN A 120 2.74 5.40 19.91
C GLN A 120 2.76 6.85 20.45
N THR A 121 3.63 7.71 19.93
CA THR A 121 3.67 9.12 20.25
C THR A 121 2.49 9.90 19.65
N ASP A 122 1.86 9.38 18.59
CA ASP A 122 0.71 9.96 17.94
C ASP A 122 -0.60 9.58 18.67
N LYS A 123 -1.44 10.58 18.94
CA LYS A 123 -2.73 10.41 19.65
C LYS A 123 -3.67 9.40 19.00
N ARG A 124 -3.58 9.22 17.68
CA ARG A 124 -4.39 8.24 16.93
C ARG A 124 -4.07 6.80 17.31
N PHE A 125 -2.80 6.53 17.64
CA PHE A 125 -2.28 5.20 17.91
C PHE A 125 -2.15 4.88 19.41
N GLN A 126 -2.24 5.84 20.31
CA GLN A 126 -2.08 5.66 21.76
C GLN A 126 -3.01 4.60 22.38
N ARG A 127 -4.21 4.39 21.77
CA ARG A 127 -5.19 3.39 22.22
C ARG A 127 -5.06 2.04 21.50
N ILE A 128 -4.18 1.96 20.50
CA ILE A 128 -3.95 0.74 19.76
C ILE A 128 -3.11 -0.21 20.62
N ARG A 129 -3.47 -1.48 20.59
CA ARG A 129 -2.73 -2.54 21.23
C ARG A 129 -2.50 -3.64 20.20
N TRP A 130 -1.26 -4.00 20.01
CA TRP A 130 -0.87 -5.19 19.26
C TRP A 130 -0.89 -6.36 20.24
N ASP A 131 -2.02 -7.03 20.31
CA ASP A 131 -2.37 -8.02 21.34
C ASP A 131 -2.18 -9.47 20.89
N SER A 132 -1.71 -9.66 19.67
CA SER A 132 -1.46 -10.99 19.10
C SER A 132 -0.31 -10.95 18.08
N VAL A 133 0.40 -12.04 17.95
CA VAL A 133 1.47 -12.21 16.94
C VAL A 133 1.17 -13.47 16.14
N LEU A 134 1.32 -13.38 14.83
CA LEU A 134 1.11 -14.49 13.90
C LEU A 134 2.39 -14.69 13.07
N SER A 135 2.89 -15.93 12.97
CA SER A 135 3.90 -16.29 11.99
C SER A 135 3.23 -16.46 10.64
N VAL A 136 3.74 -15.79 9.62
CA VAL A 136 3.22 -15.84 8.25
C VAL A 136 4.37 -15.97 7.24
N PRO A 137 4.13 -16.61 6.09
CA PRO A 137 5.14 -16.66 5.03
C PRO A 137 5.39 -15.26 4.48
N LEU A 138 6.64 -14.99 4.12
CA LEU A 138 7.09 -13.79 3.44
C LEU A 138 7.57 -14.14 2.03
N VAL A 139 7.27 -13.26 1.08
CA VAL A 139 7.81 -13.29 -0.28
C VAL A 139 8.44 -11.93 -0.60
N SER A 140 9.31 -11.87 -1.61
CA SER A 140 9.83 -10.59 -2.11
C SER A 140 8.99 -10.07 -3.29
N LEU A 141 9.11 -8.77 -3.61
CA LEU A 141 8.49 -8.21 -4.82
C LEU A 141 9.06 -8.86 -6.08
N ASP A 142 10.36 -9.16 -6.11
CA ASP A 142 10.98 -9.85 -7.25
C ASP A 142 10.44 -11.25 -7.45
N GLU A 143 10.13 -12.00 -6.37
CA GLU A 143 9.47 -13.31 -6.51
C GLU A 143 8.03 -13.19 -7.05
N LEU A 144 7.28 -12.17 -6.62
CA LEU A 144 5.95 -11.90 -7.16
C LEU A 144 6.03 -11.56 -8.65
N ILE A 145 7.02 -10.74 -9.04
CA ILE A 145 7.26 -10.39 -10.45
C ILE A 145 7.67 -11.64 -11.27
N ALA A 146 8.54 -12.48 -10.74
CA ALA A 146 8.94 -13.72 -11.40
C ALA A 146 7.75 -14.69 -11.61
N ARG A 147 6.80 -14.70 -10.68
CA ARG A 147 5.62 -15.57 -10.70
C ARG A 147 4.49 -15.07 -11.60
N TYR A 148 4.23 -13.74 -11.57
CA TYR A 148 3.05 -13.14 -12.20
C TYR A 148 3.35 -12.19 -13.34
N GLY A 149 4.60 -11.80 -13.52
CA GLY A 149 5.02 -10.76 -14.46
C GLY A 149 5.10 -9.38 -13.81
N GLU A 150 5.73 -8.44 -14.52
CA GLU A 150 5.90 -7.06 -14.07
C GLU A 150 4.55 -6.31 -14.04
N PRO A 151 4.15 -5.72 -12.89
CA PRO A 151 2.92 -4.94 -12.81
C PRO A 151 3.10 -3.56 -13.45
N GLN A 152 2.03 -3.04 -14.06
CA GLN A 152 2.00 -1.64 -14.50
C GLN A 152 1.90 -0.67 -13.32
N PHE A 153 1.34 -1.13 -12.20
CA PHE A 153 1.23 -0.38 -10.96
C PHE A 153 1.34 -1.30 -9.74
N CYS A 154 2.13 -0.90 -8.76
CA CYS A 154 2.25 -1.59 -7.47
C CYS A 154 1.82 -0.65 -6.34
N LYS A 155 0.71 -0.95 -5.66
CA LYS A 155 0.32 -0.27 -4.41
C LYS A 155 0.97 -1.01 -3.23
N ILE A 156 1.66 -0.26 -2.37
CA ILE A 156 2.26 -0.78 -1.13
C ILE A 156 1.62 -0.03 0.03
N ASP A 157 0.96 -0.77 0.94
CA ASP A 157 0.23 -0.23 2.08
C ASP A 157 0.28 -1.27 3.21
N VAL A 158 1.37 -1.23 3.97
CA VAL A 158 1.76 -2.30 4.90
C VAL A 158 2.10 -1.78 6.30
N GLU A 159 1.55 -0.59 6.62
CA GLU A 159 1.58 -0.02 7.96
C GLU A 159 3.01 0.07 8.54
N GLY A 160 3.87 0.83 7.82
CA GLY A 160 5.23 1.15 8.24
C GLY A 160 6.31 0.16 7.82
N PHE A 161 5.99 -0.84 7.00
CA PHE A 161 6.95 -1.82 6.49
C PHE A 161 7.28 -1.62 4.99
N GLU A 162 6.96 -0.45 4.43
CA GLU A 162 7.09 -0.12 3.01
C GLU A 162 8.55 -0.17 2.54
N TYR A 163 9.49 0.31 3.36
CA TYR A 163 10.91 0.29 3.03
C TYR A 163 11.45 -1.13 2.88
N GLU A 164 11.06 -2.02 3.77
CA GLU A 164 11.44 -3.43 3.75
C GLU A 164 10.82 -4.16 2.53
N VAL A 165 9.58 -3.82 2.17
CA VAL A 165 8.96 -4.30 0.93
C VAL A 165 9.75 -3.85 -0.29
N LEU A 166 10.12 -2.57 -0.36
CA LEU A 166 10.95 -2.01 -1.43
C LEU A 166 12.37 -2.58 -1.45
N GLY A 167 12.87 -3.09 -0.32
CA GLY A 167 14.13 -3.83 -0.23
C GLY A 167 14.16 -5.07 -1.12
N GLY A 168 13.00 -5.72 -1.31
CA GLY A 168 12.84 -6.92 -2.15
C GLY A 168 12.57 -6.62 -3.63
N LEU A 169 12.77 -5.39 -4.09
CA LEU A 169 12.61 -4.97 -5.48
C LEU A 169 13.97 -4.55 -6.06
N ASN A 170 14.49 -5.28 -7.04
CA ASN A 170 15.79 -5.01 -7.65
C ASN A 170 15.70 -4.51 -9.10
N GLN A 171 14.51 -4.26 -9.61
CA GLN A 171 14.27 -3.70 -10.94
C GLN A 171 13.27 -2.54 -10.88
N PRO A 172 13.38 -1.54 -11.77
CA PRO A 172 12.45 -0.42 -11.78
C PRO A 172 11.08 -0.84 -12.29
N LEU A 173 10.01 -0.51 -11.57
CA LEU A 173 8.62 -0.65 -12.02
C LEU A 173 8.17 0.58 -12.81
N ALA A 174 7.13 0.42 -13.64
CA ALA A 174 6.55 1.53 -14.40
C ALA A 174 5.97 2.62 -13.49
N ALA A 175 5.23 2.20 -12.45
CA ALA A 175 4.67 3.08 -11.44
C ALA A 175 4.39 2.31 -10.14
N LEU A 176 4.49 3.01 -9.02
CA LEU A 176 4.13 2.46 -7.71
C LEU A 176 3.65 3.55 -6.76
N SER A 177 3.01 3.15 -5.66
CA SER A 177 2.71 4.07 -4.55
C SER A 177 2.94 3.38 -3.21
N PHE A 178 3.22 4.19 -2.19
CA PHE A 178 3.35 3.74 -0.82
C PHE A 178 2.77 4.78 0.15
N GLU A 179 2.34 4.31 1.33
CA GLU A 179 1.79 5.20 2.36
C GLU A 179 2.90 5.94 3.12
N TYR A 180 2.59 7.15 3.59
CA TYR A 180 3.40 7.88 4.56
C TYR A 180 2.56 8.34 5.74
N ILE A 181 3.18 8.36 6.93
CA ILE A 181 2.61 8.89 8.15
C ILE A 181 3.57 9.96 8.70
N PRO A 182 3.12 11.21 8.97
CA PRO A 182 4.01 12.31 9.35
C PRO A 182 4.87 12.02 10.59
N VAL A 183 4.39 11.30 11.58
CA VAL A 183 5.16 10.94 12.78
C VAL A 183 6.33 9.98 12.46
N ALA A 184 6.27 9.25 11.35
CA ALA A 184 7.32 8.32 10.87
C ALA A 184 7.89 8.73 9.51
N ILE A 185 8.00 10.05 9.25
CA ILE A 185 8.32 10.61 7.93
C ILE A 185 9.67 10.15 7.38
N SER A 186 10.65 9.85 8.24
CA SER A 186 11.96 9.34 7.84
C SER A 186 11.88 8.04 7.05
N ARG A 187 10.87 7.20 7.31
CA ARG A 187 10.62 5.98 6.54
C ARG A 187 10.18 6.30 5.11
N ALA A 188 9.31 7.29 4.96
CA ALA A 188 8.87 7.74 3.63
C ALA A 188 10.02 8.35 2.83
N VAL A 189 10.90 9.12 3.47
CA VAL A 189 12.13 9.63 2.84
C VAL A 189 13.01 8.48 2.35
N ALA A 190 13.26 7.48 3.20
CA ALA A 190 14.03 6.29 2.82
C ALA A 190 13.40 5.53 1.63
N CYS A 191 12.05 5.44 1.56
CA CYS A 191 11.35 4.87 0.41
C CYS A 191 11.60 5.68 -0.88
N VAL A 192 11.53 7.02 -0.82
CA VAL A 192 11.83 7.88 -1.99
C VAL A 192 13.27 7.66 -2.45
N GLU A 193 14.23 7.61 -1.54
CA GLU A 193 15.66 7.36 -1.85
C GLU A 193 15.85 5.97 -2.47
N ARG A 194 15.22 4.94 -1.89
CA ARG A 194 15.29 3.57 -2.41
C ARG A 194 14.73 3.46 -3.83
N ILE A 195 13.56 4.06 -4.09
CA ILE A 195 12.94 4.06 -5.42
C ILE A 195 13.83 4.81 -6.42
N SER A 196 14.40 5.94 -6.01
CA SER A 196 15.30 6.73 -6.86
C SER A 196 16.60 6.00 -7.21
N ALA A 197 17.06 5.09 -6.35
CA ALA A 197 18.22 4.23 -6.63
C ALA A 197 17.92 3.14 -7.67
N LEU A 198 16.63 2.79 -7.90
CA LEU A 198 16.21 1.82 -8.91
C LEU A 198 16.13 2.41 -10.32
N GLY A 199 15.95 3.74 -10.44
CA GLY A 199 15.82 4.38 -11.76
C GLY A 199 15.43 5.85 -11.68
N ASP A 200 15.22 6.46 -12.84
CA ASP A 200 14.79 7.86 -12.94
C ASP A 200 13.28 7.97 -12.72
N TYR A 201 12.87 8.40 -11.51
CA TYR A 201 11.50 8.53 -11.08
C TYR A 201 11.10 9.99 -10.82
N ARG A 202 9.82 10.25 -10.99
CA ARG A 202 9.14 11.50 -10.58
C ARG A 202 8.06 11.16 -9.58
N PHE A 203 7.83 12.09 -8.65
CA PHE A 203 6.99 11.86 -7.48
C PHE A 203 5.85 12.87 -7.40
N ARG A 204 4.72 12.43 -6.90
CA ARG A 204 3.59 13.28 -6.45
C ARG A 204 2.98 12.65 -5.20
N HIS A 205 2.31 13.46 -4.38
CA HIS A 205 1.61 12.93 -3.23
C HIS A 205 0.11 13.29 -3.22
N SER A 206 -0.65 12.46 -2.51
CA SER A 206 -2.06 12.67 -2.21
C SER A 206 -2.25 12.59 -0.70
N ARG A 207 -2.90 13.58 -0.12
CA ARG A 207 -3.18 13.60 1.33
C ARG A 207 -4.41 12.80 1.64
N VAL A 208 -4.34 11.98 2.68
CA VAL A 208 -5.42 11.09 3.09
C VAL A 208 -5.87 10.24 1.88
N GLU A 209 -6.97 9.57 1.95
CA GLU A 209 -7.57 8.86 0.80
C GLU A 209 -8.41 9.79 -0.11
N THR A 210 -7.90 11.01 -0.39
CA THR A 210 -8.65 11.97 -1.21
C THR A 210 -8.61 11.65 -2.71
N HIS A 211 -7.59 10.92 -3.16
CA HIS A 211 -7.32 10.65 -4.59
C HIS A 211 -7.32 11.96 -5.38
N ARG A 212 -6.60 12.94 -4.86
CA ARG A 212 -6.33 14.24 -5.47
C ARG A 212 -4.87 14.59 -5.25
N TRP A 213 -4.24 15.09 -6.28
CA TRP A 213 -2.87 15.56 -6.17
C TRP A 213 -2.77 16.76 -5.24
N ALA A 214 -1.83 16.72 -4.32
CA ALA A 214 -1.43 17.87 -3.52
C ALA A 214 -0.43 18.75 -4.29
N ASP A 215 0.32 18.15 -5.20
CA ASP A 215 1.30 18.82 -6.06
C ASP A 215 0.69 19.23 -7.38
N SER A 216 1.14 20.36 -7.94
CA SER A 216 0.72 20.85 -9.26
C SER A 216 1.36 20.05 -10.41
N SER A 217 2.55 19.51 -10.21
CA SER A 217 3.34 18.78 -11.20
C SER A 217 4.06 17.58 -10.59
N TRP A 218 4.63 16.73 -11.43
CA TRP A 218 5.54 15.68 -11.01
C TRP A 218 6.89 16.29 -10.57
N LEU A 219 7.39 15.85 -9.43
CA LEU A 219 8.55 16.40 -8.71
C LEU A 219 9.76 15.49 -8.86
N GLU A 220 10.93 16.10 -8.85
CA GLU A 220 12.20 15.40 -8.65
C GLU A 220 12.26 14.77 -7.23
N PRO A 221 13.06 13.72 -7.02
CA PRO A 221 13.19 13.07 -5.70
C PRO A 221 13.52 14.05 -4.59
N ARG A 222 14.48 14.96 -4.83
CA ARG A 222 14.90 15.96 -3.84
C ARG A 222 13.76 16.86 -3.39
N SER A 223 12.97 17.34 -4.35
CA SER A 223 11.82 18.20 -4.04
C SER A 223 10.74 17.47 -3.24
N MET A 224 10.51 16.17 -3.51
CA MET A 224 9.59 15.35 -2.71
C MET A 224 10.13 15.18 -1.29
N ILE A 225 11.41 14.90 -1.10
CA ILE A 225 12.06 14.79 0.21
C ILE A 225 11.96 16.12 0.98
N ASP A 226 12.17 17.25 0.34
CA ASP A 226 12.04 18.56 0.97
C ASP A 226 10.59 18.82 1.43
N ILE A 227 9.59 18.44 0.64
CA ILE A 227 8.17 18.49 1.04
C ILE A 227 7.92 17.61 2.26
N LEU A 228 8.36 16.35 2.24
CA LEU A 228 8.17 15.41 3.33
C LEU A 228 8.77 15.94 4.63
N ASN A 229 10.00 16.43 4.58
CA ASN A 229 10.70 17.00 5.73
C ASN A 229 10.05 18.31 6.26
N SER A 230 9.23 18.99 5.43
CA SER A 230 8.50 20.18 5.82
C SER A 230 7.14 19.90 6.48
N LEU A 231 6.67 18.65 6.42
CA LEU A 231 5.40 18.28 7.05
C LEU A 231 5.51 18.35 8.57
N PRO A 232 4.54 18.97 9.26
CA PRO A 232 4.51 18.96 10.71
C PRO A 232 4.37 17.51 11.22
N THR A 233 5.18 17.13 12.20
CA THR A 233 5.13 15.78 12.79
C THR A 233 3.86 15.51 13.58
N ASP A 234 3.16 16.56 14.00
CA ASP A 234 1.86 16.52 14.68
C ASP A 234 0.67 16.59 13.71
N ASP A 235 0.91 16.66 12.39
CA ASP A 235 -0.16 16.54 11.40
C ASP A 235 -0.74 15.12 11.46
N ASP A 236 -2.04 15.00 11.72
CA ASP A 236 -2.75 13.73 11.83
C ASP A 236 -3.13 13.11 10.46
N ARG A 237 -2.74 13.75 9.36
CA ARG A 237 -3.10 13.33 8.00
C ARG A 237 -1.98 12.54 7.35
N SER A 238 -2.12 11.23 7.32
CA SER A 238 -1.33 10.36 6.44
C SER A 238 -1.65 10.61 4.96
N GLY A 239 -0.93 9.96 4.08
CA GLY A 239 -1.21 10.04 2.65
C GLY A 239 -0.40 9.02 1.85
N ASP A 240 -0.55 9.08 0.54
CA ASP A 240 0.18 8.24 -0.39
C ASP A 240 1.18 9.06 -1.21
N ILE A 241 2.38 8.52 -1.39
CA ILE A 241 3.36 9.00 -2.38
C ILE A 241 3.26 8.08 -3.59
N TYR A 242 3.21 8.70 -4.75
CA TYR A 242 3.17 8.03 -6.05
C TYR A 242 4.48 8.31 -6.77
N ALA A 243 5.11 7.25 -7.29
CA ALA A 243 6.32 7.31 -8.09
C ALA A 243 6.02 6.77 -9.49
N VAL A 244 6.42 7.50 -10.52
CA VAL A 244 6.31 7.10 -11.93
C VAL A 244 7.67 7.23 -12.58
N ARG A 245 8.09 6.23 -13.33
CA ARG A 245 9.33 6.27 -14.09
C ARG A 245 9.25 7.36 -15.18
N ALA A 246 10.28 8.19 -15.30
CA ALA A 246 10.24 9.41 -16.12
C ALA A 246 9.91 9.15 -17.60
N ASP A 247 10.37 8.03 -18.17
CA ASP A 247 10.06 7.63 -19.55
C ASP A 247 8.57 7.40 -19.79
N ARG A 248 7.81 7.01 -18.74
CA ARG A 248 6.37 6.80 -18.81
C ARG A 248 5.55 8.09 -18.78
N LEU A 249 6.10 9.17 -18.24
CA LEU A 249 5.47 10.49 -18.27
C LEU A 249 5.54 11.12 -19.66
N SER A 250 6.68 10.96 -20.33
CA SER A 250 6.89 11.49 -21.68
C SER A 250 6.03 10.80 -22.74
N ALA A 251 5.68 9.53 -22.54
CA ALA A 251 4.86 8.75 -23.47
C ALA A 251 3.35 9.06 -23.41
N ARG A 252 2.91 9.89 -22.44
CA ARG A 252 1.50 10.22 -22.20
C ARG A 252 1.13 11.68 -22.53
N GLN A 253 2.09 12.46 -23.03
CA GLN A 253 1.89 13.80 -23.63
C GLN A 253 1.67 13.67 -25.14
#